data_56178820978c17e7be85d08784709c47
#
_entry.id   56178820978c17e7be85d08784709c47
#
_cell.length_a   1.000
_cell.length_b   1.000
_cell.length_c   1.000
_cell.angle_alpha   90.00
_cell.angle_beta   90.00
_cell.angle_gamma   90.00
#
_symmetry.space_group_name_H-M   'P 1'
#
loop_
_entity.id
_entity.type
_entity.pdbx_description
1 polymer ?
#
loop_
_entity_poly.entity_id
_entity_poly.type
_entity_poly.pdbx_seq_one_letter_code
_entity_poly.pdbx_strand_id
1 'polypeptide(L)' 'MAFQKGEKYRCPDPNCGCEIEVTKGAKPGAGGNMNPRCCCGKEMQKA' A
#
# COMPACT_ATOMS: atom_id res chain seq x y z
N MET A 1 -7.47 6.30 -3.44
CA MET A 1 -8.05 5.40 -4.44
C MET A 1 -7.88 3.96 -3.97
N ALA A 2 -8.85 3.10 -4.32
CA ALA A 2 -8.77 1.70 -3.93
C ALA A 2 -7.54 1.02 -4.54
N PHE A 3 -7.04 -0.01 -3.88
CA PHE A 3 -5.88 -0.75 -4.36
C PHE A 3 -6.19 -1.44 -5.68
N GLN A 4 -5.23 -1.43 -6.58
CA GLN A 4 -5.33 -2.13 -7.85
C GLN A 4 -4.17 -3.12 -7.97
N LYS A 5 -4.45 -4.26 -8.60
CA LYS A 5 -3.44 -5.30 -8.81
C LYS A 5 -2.21 -4.72 -9.52
N GLY A 6 -1.05 -5.05 -9.01
CA GLY A 6 0.22 -4.61 -9.58
C GLY A 6 0.78 -3.35 -8.97
N GLU A 7 0.00 -2.65 -8.15
CA GLU A 7 0.52 -1.48 -7.45
C GLU A 7 1.49 -1.90 -6.36
N LYS A 8 2.52 -1.10 -6.15
CA LYS A 8 3.51 -1.35 -5.11
C LYS A 8 3.53 -0.19 -4.14
N TYR A 9 3.74 -0.51 -2.88
CA TYR A 9 3.84 0.47 -1.81
C TYR A 9 5.10 0.22 -1.01
N ARG A 10 5.68 1.28 -0.49
CA ARG A 10 6.94 1.22 0.21
C ARG A 10 6.88 2.04 1.49
N CYS A 11 7.53 1.53 2.54
CA CYS A 11 7.65 2.27 3.78
C CYS A 11 8.59 3.46 3.59
N PRO A 12 8.22 4.66 4.04
CA PRO A 12 9.10 5.82 3.91
C PRO A 12 10.26 5.81 4.89
N ASP A 13 10.21 4.94 5.90
CA ASP A 13 11.26 4.86 6.91
C ASP A 13 12.47 4.11 6.36
N PRO A 14 13.64 4.76 6.22
CA PRO A 14 14.81 4.08 5.67
C PRO A 14 15.30 2.92 6.54
N ASN A 15 14.97 2.92 7.84
CA ASN A 15 15.35 1.83 8.72
C ASN A 15 14.42 0.63 8.60
N CYS A 16 13.22 0.81 8.07
CA CYS A 16 12.28 -0.27 7.86
C CYS A 16 12.40 -0.84 6.44
N GLY A 17 12.25 -0.01 5.44
CA GLY A 17 12.43 -0.39 4.03
C GLY A 17 11.47 -1.46 3.54
N CYS A 18 10.39 -1.70 4.25
CA CYS A 18 9.42 -2.73 3.89
C CYS A 18 8.68 -2.35 2.60
N GLU A 19 8.47 -3.33 1.73
CA GLU A 19 7.80 -3.10 0.45
C GLU A 19 6.78 -4.19 0.22
N ILE A 20 5.61 -3.81 -0.29
CA ILE A 20 4.54 -4.75 -0.59
C ILE A 20 4.03 -4.53 -2.00
N GLU A 21 3.42 -5.57 -2.55
CA GLU A 21 2.77 -5.50 -3.86
C GLU A 21 1.33 -5.99 -3.73
N VAL A 22 0.41 -5.29 -4.39
CA VAL A 22 -1.01 -5.68 -4.39
C VAL A 22 -1.18 -6.83 -5.37
N THR A 23 -1.47 -8.01 -4.85
CA THR A 23 -1.68 -9.21 -5.66
C THR A 23 -3.13 -9.34 -6.10
N LYS A 24 -4.05 -8.77 -5.35
CA LYS A 24 -5.48 -8.75 -5.68
C LYS A 24 -6.04 -7.41 -5.27
N GLY A 25 -6.50 -6.65 -6.24
CA GLY A 25 -7.03 -5.32 -5.98
C GLY A 25 -8.43 -5.34 -5.40
N ALA A 26 -8.94 -4.15 -5.08
CA ALA A 26 -10.29 -3.99 -4.56
C ALA A 26 -11.31 -4.29 -5.66
N LYS A 27 -12.50 -4.73 -5.25
CA LYS A 27 -13.58 -5.00 -6.19
C LYS A 27 -14.04 -3.70 -6.84
N PRO A 28 -14.57 -3.77 -8.08
CA PRO A 28 -15.14 -2.58 -8.72
C PRO A 28 -16.20 -1.93 -7.81
N GLY A 29 -16.15 -0.63 -7.71
CA GLY A 29 -17.06 0.14 -6.86
C GLY A 29 -16.60 0.30 -5.44
N ALA A 30 -15.51 -0.34 -5.02
CA ALA A 30 -14.96 -0.12 -3.68
C ALA A 30 -14.45 1.31 -3.54
N GLY A 31 -14.80 1.96 -2.43
CA GLY A 31 -14.48 3.36 -2.19
C GLY A 31 -13.27 3.61 -1.30
N GLY A 32 -12.42 2.62 -1.09
CA GLY A 32 -11.25 2.79 -0.24
C GLY A 32 -10.27 3.80 -0.83
N ASN A 33 -9.71 4.65 0.03
CA ASN A 33 -8.77 5.68 -0.42
C ASN A 33 -7.59 5.84 0.55
N MET A 34 -7.36 4.85 1.38
CA MET A 34 -6.30 4.90 2.38
C MET A 34 -5.11 4.06 1.94
N ASN A 35 -3.91 4.57 2.22
CA ASN A 35 -2.70 3.82 1.97
C ASN A 35 -2.52 2.72 3.03
N PRO A 36 -1.79 1.64 2.70
CA PRO A 36 -1.52 0.60 3.69
C PRO A 36 -0.55 1.11 4.75
N ARG A 37 -0.56 0.46 5.91
CA ARG A 37 0.38 0.77 6.97
C ARG A 37 1.48 -0.28 7.01
N CYS A 38 2.69 0.19 7.23
CA CYS A 38 3.83 -0.69 7.40
C CYS A 38 3.79 -1.35 8.79
N CYS A 39 4.52 -2.44 8.92
CA CYS A 39 4.63 -3.13 10.21
C CYS A 39 5.23 -2.25 11.31
N CYS A 40 5.93 -1.19 10.95
CA CYS A 40 6.44 -0.22 11.92
C CYS A 40 5.40 0.85 12.30
N GLY A 41 4.21 0.80 11.71
CA GLY A 41 3.12 1.70 12.04
C GLY A 41 3.02 2.93 11.17
N LYS A 42 3.97 3.16 10.28
CA LYS A 42 3.95 4.33 9.40
C LYS A 42 3.13 4.05 8.15
N GLU A 43 2.51 5.09 7.62
CA GLU A 43 1.75 4.98 6.39
C GLU A 43 2.69 4.76 5.22
N MET A 44 2.41 3.74 4.41
CA MET A 44 3.21 3.43 3.23
C MET A 44 2.82 4.33 2.08
N GLN A 45 3.76 4.54 1.16
CA GLN A 45 3.54 5.39 0.00
C GLN A 45 3.71 4.57 -1.26
N LYS A 46 2.97 4.95 -2.31
CA LYS A 46 3.06 4.27 -3.59
C LYS A 46 4.47 4.41 -4.15
N ALA A 47 5.03 3.29 -4.49
CA ALA A 47 6.37 3.24 -5.08
C ALA A 47 6.34 3.53 -6.56
#